data_07a9c2c49f369822618851368941269d
#
_entry.id   07a9c2c49f369822618851368941269d
#
_cell.length_a   1.000
_cell.length_b   1.000
_cell.length_c   1.000
_cell.angle_alpha   90.00
_cell.angle_beta   90.00
_cell.angle_gamma   90.00
#
_symmetry.space_group_name_H-M   'P 1'
#
loop_
_entity.id
_entity.type
_entity.pdbx_description
1 polymer ?
#
loop_
_entity_poly.entity_id
_entity_poly.type
_entity_poly.pdbx_seq_one_letter_code
_entity_poly.pdbx_strand_id
1 'polypeptide(L)'
;RKPDHRFQPYEYGGYIPDNQAEHPRWPEYIAARDAYPKKTCLWTGGGFVMPTKVSVTVPTGYSTQHKKLGGKSQRTKDIRSATPRGFAIAVCEANKREYA
;
A
#
# COMPACT_ATOMS: atom_id res chain seq x y z
N ARG A 1 -8.75 -21.37 0.84
CA ARG A 1 -9.05 -20.57 2.02
C ARG A 1 -9.28 -19.10 1.64
N LYS A 2 -10.34 -18.52 2.16
CA LYS A 2 -10.62 -17.10 1.94
C LYS A 2 -9.61 -16.22 2.67
N PRO A 3 -9.30 -15.02 2.14
CA PRO A 3 -8.43 -14.11 2.84
C PRO A 3 -9.00 -13.69 4.20
N ASP A 4 -8.13 -13.51 5.17
CA ASP A 4 -8.53 -13.05 6.50
C ASP A 4 -8.88 -11.57 6.48
N HIS A 5 -8.17 -10.79 5.65
CA HIS A 5 -8.37 -9.34 5.54
C HIS A 5 -8.29 -8.89 4.09
N ARG A 6 -8.97 -7.78 3.79
CA ARG A 6 -8.88 -7.09 2.51
C ARG A 6 -8.67 -5.61 2.77
N PHE A 7 -7.85 -4.97 1.95
CA PHE A 7 -7.61 -3.54 2.07
C PHE A 7 -7.20 -2.94 0.73
N GLN A 8 -7.13 -1.62 0.69
CA GLN A 8 -6.61 -0.90 -0.47
C GLN A 8 -5.51 0.04 0.00
N PRO A 9 -4.46 0.26 -0.83
CA PRO A 9 -3.29 1.06 -0.41
C PRO A 9 -3.64 2.45 0.12
N TYR A 10 -4.61 3.15 -0.49
CA TYR A 10 -4.97 4.49 -0.03
C TYR A 10 -5.52 4.51 1.40
N GLU A 11 -6.02 3.39 1.87
CA GLU A 11 -6.59 3.28 3.22
C GLU A 11 -5.53 3.41 4.32
N TYR A 12 -4.26 3.32 3.96
CA TYR A 12 -3.15 3.44 4.90
C TYR A 12 -2.16 4.53 4.52
N GLY A 13 -2.52 5.39 3.55
CA GLY A 13 -1.65 6.45 3.08
C GLY A 13 -1.27 7.48 4.13
N GLY A 14 -2.13 7.66 5.14
CA GLY A 14 -1.87 8.60 6.22
C GLY A 14 -0.70 8.24 7.13
N TYR A 15 -0.21 7.01 7.05
CA TYR A 15 0.97 6.59 7.83
C TYR A 15 2.29 7.05 7.22
N ILE A 16 2.28 7.49 5.96
CA ILE A 16 3.49 7.93 5.28
C ILE A 16 3.81 9.37 5.67
N PRO A 17 5.03 9.66 6.19
CA PRO A 17 5.41 11.04 6.54
C PRO A 17 5.38 11.98 5.34
N ASP A 18 5.12 13.26 5.57
CA ASP A 18 5.04 14.27 4.51
C ASP A 18 6.31 14.35 3.66
N ASN A 19 7.47 14.20 4.27
CA ASN A 19 8.75 14.24 3.56
C ASN A 19 9.03 12.97 2.74
N GLN A 20 8.17 11.97 2.83
CA GLN A 20 8.27 10.73 2.08
C GLN A 20 7.01 10.47 1.25
N ALA A 21 6.20 11.50 1.02
CA ALA A 21 4.91 11.32 0.32
C ALA A 21 5.08 10.75 -1.08
N GLU A 22 6.07 11.22 -1.84
CA GLU A 22 6.31 10.71 -3.19
C GLU A 22 7.02 9.35 -3.14
N HIS A 23 6.62 8.45 -4.04
CA HIS A 23 7.24 7.13 -4.13
C HIS A 23 8.70 7.28 -4.57
N PRO A 24 9.65 6.63 -3.88
CA PRO A 24 11.07 6.81 -4.16
C PRO A 24 11.53 6.29 -5.52
N ARG A 25 10.83 5.28 -6.08
CA ARG A 25 11.23 4.67 -7.36
C ARG A 25 10.31 5.02 -8.52
N TRP A 26 9.01 5.10 -8.25
CA TRP A 26 8.01 5.26 -9.32
C TRP A 26 6.99 6.35 -9.03
N PRO A 27 7.41 7.60 -8.80
CA PRO A 27 6.46 8.67 -8.48
C PRO A 27 5.49 8.99 -9.61
N GLU A 28 5.84 8.60 -10.86
CA GLU A 28 4.98 8.81 -12.02
C GLU A 28 3.81 7.83 -12.09
N TYR A 29 3.97 6.65 -11.50
CA TYR A 29 2.98 5.58 -11.59
C TYR A 29 2.26 5.32 -10.28
N ILE A 30 2.89 5.65 -9.17
CA ILE A 30 2.32 5.47 -7.84
C ILE A 30 2.07 6.85 -7.24
N ALA A 31 0.81 7.12 -6.90
CA ALA A 31 0.41 8.40 -6.32
C ALA A 31 1.15 8.68 -5.01
N ALA A 32 1.33 9.96 -4.69
CA ALA A 32 1.89 10.36 -3.40
C ALA A 32 1.13 9.67 -2.26
N ARG A 33 1.84 9.25 -1.23
CA ARG A 33 1.30 8.50 -0.09
C ARG A 33 0.67 7.17 -0.49
N ASP A 34 1.08 6.62 -1.65
CA ASP A 34 0.54 5.39 -2.20
C ASP A 34 -1.00 5.42 -2.23
N ALA A 35 -1.55 6.58 -2.62
CA ALA A 35 -2.99 6.85 -2.62
C ALA A 35 -3.65 6.32 -3.89
N TYR A 36 -3.68 5.01 -4.05
CA TYR A 36 -4.33 4.38 -5.19
C TYR A 36 -5.19 3.19 -4.73
N PRO A 37 -6.29 2.89 -5.45
CA PRO A 37 -7.10 1.73 -5.14
C PRO A 37 -6.49 0.47 -5.75
N LYS A 38 -6.46 -0.59 -4.95
CA LYS A 38 -6.06 -1.92 -5.41
C LYS A 38 -6.55 -2.93 -4.39
N LYS A 39 -7.56 -3.71 -4.77
CA LYS A 39 -8.07 -4.74 -3.87
C LYS A 39 -6.94 -5.69 -3.50
N THR A 40 -6.53 -5.66 -2.25
CA THR A 40 -5.41 -6.46 -1.76
C THR A 40 -5.90 -7.42 -0.70
N CYS A 41 -5.54 -8.68 -0.83
CA CYS A 41 -5.95 -9.74 0.07
C CYS A 41 -4.78 -10.15 0.97
N LEU A 42 -5.10 -10.47 2.21
CA LEU A 42 -4.09 -10.81 3.21
C LEU A 42 -4.51 -12.07 3.97
N TRP A 43 -3.61 -13.02 4.06
CA TRP A 43 -3.78 -14.22 4.87
C TRP A 43 -2.83 -14.11 6.06
N THR A 44 -3.37 -14.25 7.27
CA THR A 44 -2.62 -13.99 8.49
C THR A 44 -2.71 -15.15 9.49
N GLY A 45 -1.91 -15.07 10.53
CA GLY A 45 -1.89 -16.04 11.61
C GLY A 45 -0.99 -15.56 12.74
N GLY A 46 -0.81 -16.38 13.77
CA GLY A 46 0.17 -16.09 14.80
C GLY A 46 -0.03 -14.82 15.60
N GLY A 47 -1.28 -14.39 15.81
CA GLY A 47 -1.54 -13.19 16.60
C GLY A 47 -1.37 -11.88 15.86
N PHE A 48 -1.40 -11.93 14.53
CA PHE A 48 -1.32 -10.71 13.72
C PHE A 48 -2.44 -9.73 14.07
N VAL A 49 -2.07 -8.45 14.20
CA VAL A 49 -3.02 -7.36 14.47
C VAL A 49 -3.17 -6.51 13.21
N MET A 50 -4.41 -6.44 12.69
CA MET A 50 -4.72 -5.59 11.54
C MET A 50 -4.68 -4.12 11.96
N PRO A 51 -3.89 -3.27 11.29
CA PRO A 51 -3.76 -1.87 11.71
C PRO A 51 -5.03 -1.06 11.45
N THR A 52 -5.20 0.00 12.25
CA THR A 52 -6.28 0.96 12.05
C THR A 52 -6.04 1.75 10.78
N LYS A 53 -7.08 1.95 9.98
CA LYS A 53 -6.98 2.69 8.73
C LYS A 53 -6.80 4.19 8.98
N VAL A 54 -5.88 4.79 8.22
CA VAL A 54 -5.73 6.25 8.13
C VAL A 54 -5.76 6.59 6.65
N SER A 55 -6.96 6.70 6.11
CA SER A 55 -7.20 6.85 4.68
C SER A 55 -6.82 8.22 4.15
N VAL A 56 -6.36 8.27 2.90
CA VAL A 56 -6.11 9.52 2.17
C VAL A 56 -6.97 9.54 0.91
N THR A 57 -7.17 10.73 0.35
CA THR A 57 -7.95 10.89 -0.89
C THR A 57 -7.14 10.39 -2.08
N VAL A 58 -7.77 9.59 -2.94
CA VAL A 58 -7.15 9.14 -4.19
C VAL A 58 -7.17 10.29 -5.20
N PRO A 59 -6.00 10.75 -5.70
CA PRO A 59 -5.98 11.83 -6.69
C PRO A 59 -6.58 11.39 -8.02
N THR A 60 -7.19 12.34 -8.73
CA THR A 60 -7.70 12.09 -10.07
C THR A 60 -6.54 11.67 -10.99
N GLY A 61 -6.76 10.63 -11.77
CA GLY A 61 -5.75 10.10 -12.69
C GLY A 61 -4.90 8.96 -12.12
N TYR A 62 -4.99 8.69 -10.84
CA TYR A 62 -4.28 7.57 -10.21
C TYR A 62 -5.21 6.43 -9.81
N SER A 63 -6.47 6.48 -10.23
CA SER A 63 -7.47 5.49 -9.84
C SER A 63 -7.25 4.12 -10.46
N THR A 64 -6.49 4.03 -11.55
CA THR A 64 -6.22 2.77 -12.23
C THR A 64 -4.75 2.69 -12.64
N GLN A 65 -3.95 2.05 -11.82
CA GLN A 65 -2.53 1.88 -12.07
C GLN A 65 -2.27 1.14 -13.38
N HIS A 66 -3.05 0.10 -13.67
CA HIS A 66 -2.80 -0.70 -14.87
C HIS A 66 -3.14 0.00 -16.19
N LYS A 67 -3.93 1.07 -16.16
CA LYS A 67 -4.16 1.88 -17.37
C LYS A 67 -2.91 2.62 -17.81
N LYS A 68 -2.09 3.02 -16.85
CA LYS A 68 -0.81 3.69 -17.14
C LYS A 68 0.28 2.69 -17.48
N LEU A 69 0.16 1.47 -16.98
CA LEU A 69 1.16 0.42 -17.14
C LEU A 69 0.66 -0.58 -18.17
N GLY A 70 0.82 -0.30 -19.42
CA GLY A 70 0.54 -1.28 -20.47
C GLY A 70 1.57 -2.39 -20.46
N GLY A 71 1.20 -3.59 -20.93
CA GLY A 71 2.14 -4.65 -21.21
C GLY A 71 2.58 -5.53 -20.04
N LYS A 72 3.58 -6.36 -20.32
CA LYS A 72 4.02 -7.43 -19.43
C LYS A 72 5.53 -7.34 -19.10
N SER A 73 6.11 -6.15 -19.17
CA SER A 73 7.52 -5.98 -18.88
C SER A 73 7.82 -6.25 -17.39
N GLN A 74 9.07 -6.55 -17.07
CA GLN A 74 9.48 -6.73 -15.68
C GLN A 74 9.24 -5.46 -14.88
N ARG A 75 9.45 -4.31 -15.48
CA ARG A 75 9.16 -3.01 -14.84
C ARG A 75 7.70 -2.91 -14.42
N THR A 76 6.77 -3.28 -15.32
CA THR A 76 5.34 -3.27 -15.01
C THR A 76 5.01 -4.19 -13.84
N LYS A 77 5.60 -5.39 -13.83
CA LYS A 77 5.40 -6.35 -12.74
C LYS A 77 5.94 -5.81 -11.42
N ASP A 78 7.11 -5.18 -11.45
CA ASP A 78 7.73 -4.61 -10.26
C ASP A 78 6.87 -3.50 -9.65
N ILE A 79 6.35 -2.61 -10.50
CA ILE A 79 5.49 -1.51 -10.05
C ILE A 79 4.20 -2.04 -9.44
N ARG A 80 3.56 -3.01 -10.10
CA ARG A 80 2.31 -3.60 -9.62
C ARG A 80 2.47 -4.40 -8.34
N SER A 81 3.64 -4.99 -8.13
CA SER A 81 3.92 -5.81 -6.95
C SER A 81 4.52 -5.02 -5.79
N ALA A 82 4.78 -3.73 -5.98
CA ALA A 82 5.35 -2.90 -4.91
C ALA A 82 4.43 -2.90 -3.69
N THR A 83 5.03 -3.14 -2.53
CA THR A 83 4.28 -3.13 -1.27
C THR A 83 3.81 -1.71 -0.96
N PRO A 84 2.52 -1.51 -0.62
CA PRO A 84 2.05 -0.20 -0.18
C PRO A 84 2.80 0.25 1.06
N ARG A 85 3.53 1.38 0.96
CA ARG A 85 4.40 1.85 2.04
C ARG A 85 3.63 2.19 3.32
N GLY A 86 2.47 2.82 3.17
CA GLY A 86 1.63 3.17 4.31
C GLY A 86 1.18 1.94 5.07
N PHE A 87 0.76 0.90 4.35
CA PHE A 87 0.36 -0.37 4.98
C PHE A 87 1.55 -1.03 5.70
N ALA A 88 2.72 -1.01 5.09
CA ALA A 88 3.92 -1.58 5.71
C ALA A 88 4.25 -0.89 7.04
N ILE A 89 4.19 0.43 7.06
CA ILE A 89 4.40 1.21 8.29
C ILE A 89 3.34 0.88 9.33
N ALA A 90 2.07 0.84 8.91
CA ALA A 90 0.94 0.56 9.80
C ALA A 90 1.05 -0.81 10.44
N VAL A 91 1.41 -1.83 9.65
CA VAL A 91 1.60 -3.20 10.15
C VAL A 91 2.72 -3.25 11.18
N CYS A 92 3.83 -2.58 10.90
CA CYS A 92 4.96 -2.51 11.80
C CYS A 92 4.55 -1.90 13.14
N GLU A 93 3.82 -0.79 13.11
CA GLU A 93 3.36 -0.12 14.34
C GLU A 93 2.36 -0.97 15.13
N ALA A 94 1.39 -1.59 14.45
CA ALA A 94 0.35 -2.37 15.10
C ALA A 94 0.87 -3.68 15.70
N ASN A 95 1.93 -4.23 15.14
CA ASN A 95 2.49 -5.51 15.53
C ASN A 95 3.85 -5.38 16.23
N LYS A 96 4.19 -4.18 16.62
CA LYS A 96 5.44 -3.89 17.31
C LYS A 96 5.48 -4.61 18.66
N ARG A 97 6.57 -5.33 18.90
CA ARG A 97 6.79 -6.05 20.15
C ARG A 97 7.88 -5.34 20.94
N GLU A 98 7.65 -5.20 22.23
CA GLU A 98 8.68 -4.70 23.11
C GLU A 98 9.58 -5.86 23.53
N TYR A 99 10.86 -5.65 23.39
CA TYR A 99 11.86 -6.59 23.88
C TYR A 99 12.38 -6.07 25.23
N ALA A 100 12.06 -6.81 26.25
CA ALA A 100 12.56 -6.47 27.58
C ALA A 100 14.04 -6.76 27.69
#